data_36f933d2da98291f06ba47dc27d6fa4b
#
_entry.id   36f933d2da98291f06ba47dc27d6fa4b
#
_cell.length_a   1.000
_cell.length_b   1.000
_cell.length_c   1.000
_cell.angle_alpha   90.00
_cell.angle_beta   90.00
_cell.angle_gamma   90.00
#
_symmetry.space_group_name_H-M   'P 1'
#
loop_
_entity.id
_entity.type
_entity.pdbx_description
1 polymer ?
#
loop_
_entity_poly.entity_id
_entity_poly.type
_entity_poly.pdbx_seq_one_letter_code
_entity_poly.pdbx_strand_id
1 'polypeptide(L)'
;MGLLGILLCFIFQANSSQAQNVPNPSVYKALEWRLVGPFRGGRSDAVTGVAGSDHTYYFGSTGGGVWKTVDSGNTWKSVSDGFFGGSIGAVAVSESDTSVVYAGGGEKTVRGNVSFGYGVWKSKDAGKSWERAGLDKSRFIARLRIHPSNPDVVY
;
A
#
# COMPACT_ATOMS: atom_id res chain seq x y z
N MET A 1 63.42 8.87 -47.38
CA MET A 1 63.16 9.13 -45.94
C MET A 1 61.69 8.88 -45.68
N GLY A 2 61.37 7.69 -45.22
CA GLY A 2 59.99 7.27 -44.96
C GLY A 2 59.74 7.24 -43.47
N LEU A 3 58.74 8.00 -43.00
CA LEU A 3 58.29 8.01 -41.61
C LEU A 3 57.32 6.82 -41.39
N LEU A 4 57.74 5.87 -40.61
CA LEU A 4 56.93 4.70 -40.19
C LEU A 4 56.05 5.14 -39.05
N GLY A 5 54.73 5.34 -39.29
CA GLY A 5 53.72 5.63 -38.26
C GLY A 5 53.35 4.36 -37.52
N ILE A 6 53.70 4.29 -36.25
CA ILE A 6 53.25 3.20 -35.34
C ILE A 6 51.84 3.54 -34.88
N LEU A 7 50.83 2.81 -35.41
CA LEU A 7 49.44 2.88 -34.96
C LEU A 7 49.29 2.03 -33.69
N LEU A 8 49.20 2.69 -32.53
CA LEU A 8 48.95 2.01 -31.25
C LEU A 8 47.45 1.68 -31.15
N CYS A 9 47.09 0.43 -31.43
CA CYS A 9 45.75 -0.09 -31.12
C CYS A 9 45.60 -0.29 -29.63
N PHE A 10 44.90 0.60 -28.95
CA PHE A 10 44.40 0.35 -27.61
C PHE A 10 43.26 -0.66 -27.69
N ILE A 11 43.55 -1.91 -27.32
CA ILE A 11 42.53 -2.95 -27.13
C ILE A 11 41.86 -2.65 -25.78
N PHE A 12 40.67 -2.04 -25.80
CA PHE A 12 39.82 -1.99 -24.62
C PHE A 12 39.33 -3.40 -24.32
N GLN A 13 39.89 -4.03 -23.31
CA GLN A 13 39.34 -5.25 -22.73
C GLN A 13 38.07 -4.86 -21.95
N ALA A 14 36.91 -5.08 -22.56
CA ALA A 14 35.67 -5.04 -21.83
C ALA A 14 35.65 -6.18 -20.83
N ASN A 15 35.91 -5.88 -19.56
CA ASN A 15 35.63 -6.82 -18.48
C ASN A 15 34.13 -7.06 -18.46
N SER A 16 33.68 -8.19 -18.99
CA SER A 16 32.35 -8.69 -18.77
C SER A 16 32.21 -8.94 -17.28
N SER A 17 31.51 -8.04 -16.56
CA SER A 17 31.11 -8.32 -15.19
C SER A 17 30.15 -9.51 -15.27
N GLN A 18 30.62 -10.65 -14.75
CA GLN A 18 29.76 -11.82 -14.60
C GLN A 18 28.61 -11.42 -13.67
N ALA A 19 27.39 -11.57 -14.16
CA ALA A 19 26.21 -11.45 -13.33
C ALA A 19 26.38 -12.38 -12.13
N GLN A 20 26.31 -11.84 -10.92
CA GLN A 20 26.33 -12.63 -9.71
C GLN A 20 25.30 -13.75 -9.85
N ASN A 21 25.71 -14.98 -9.56
CA ASN A 21 24.79 -16.13 -9.51
C ASN A 21 23.66 -15.79 -8.55
N VAL A 22 22.48 -15.41 -9.08
CA VAL A 22 21.30 -15.21 -8.26
C VAL A 22 20.91 -16.57 -7.72
N PRO A 23 20.93 -16.76 -6.40
CA PRO A 23 20.56 -18.05 -5.82
C PRO A 23 19.16 -18.46 -6.24
N ASN A 24 18.95 -19.75 -6.43
CA ASN A 24 17.65 -20.28 -6.80
C ASN A 24 16.57 -19.80 -5.79
N PRO A 25 15.46 -19.21 -6.23
CA PRO A 25 14.39 -18.73 -5.34
C PRO A 25 13.86 -19.78 -4.36
N SER A 26 14.04 -21.07 -4.65
CA SER A 26 13.65 -22.16 -3.74
C SER A 26 14.46 -22.16 -2.42
N VAL A 27 15.67 -21.63 -2.42
CA VAL A 27 16.52 -21.52 -1.22
C VAL A 27 15.89 -20.58 -0.19
N TYR A 28 15.06 -19.63 -0.64
CA TYR A 28 14.43 -18.63 0.22
C TYR A 28 13.03 -19.01 0.68
N LYS A 29 12.49 -20.17 0.24
CA LYS A 29 11.11 -20.58 0.60
C LYS A 29 10.88 -20.77 2.10
N ALA A 30 11.95 -21.05 2.85
CA ALA A 30 11.90 -21.20 4.31
C ALA A 30 12.09 -19.88 5.08
N LEU A 31 12.36 -18.78 4.37
CA LEU A 31 12.54 -17.48 5.00
C LEU A 31 11.18 -16.83 5.24
N GLU A 32 10.92 -16.49 6.47
CA GLU A 32 9.73 -15.75 6.88
C GLU A 32 10.14 -14.37 7.43
N TRP A 33 9.41 -13.35 7.03
CA TRP A 33 9.59 -12.02 7.57
C TRP A 33 9.08 -11.95 9.00
N ARG A 34 9.94 -11.53 9.91
CA ARG A 34 9.59 -11.32 11.31
C ARG A 34 9.88 -9.87 11.70
N LEU A 35 8.88 -9.19 12.25
CA LEU A 35 9.07 -7.85 12.81
C LEU A 35 9.87 -7.97 14.11
N VAL A 36 11.08 -7.41 14.12
CA VAL A 36 11.99 -7.46 15.28
C VAL A 36 12.02 -6.15 16.07
N GLY A 37 11.26 -5.14 15.64
CA GLY A 37 11.27 -3.81 16.25
C GLY A 37 12.47 -2.96 15.80
N PRO A 38 12.64 -1.75 16.40
CA PRO A 38 11.75 -1.19 17.40
C PRO A 38 10.35 -0.94 16.85
N PHE A 39 9.33 -1.26 17.63
CA PHE A 39 7.93 -1.00 17.27
C PHE A 39 7.68 0.51 17.36
N ARG A 40 7.46 1.14 16.23
CA ARG A 40 7.20 2.58 16.14
C ARG A 40 5.77 2.80 15.67
N GLY A 41 5.07 3.70 16.38
CA GLY A 41 3.81 4.24 15.88
C GLY A 41 4.06 5.03 14.59
N GLY A 42 3.18 4.83 13.60
CA GLY A 42 3.15 5.58 12.36
C GLY A 42 2.06 6.65 12.40
N ARG A 43 1.94 7.38 11.32
CA ARG A 43 0.80 8.28 11.11
C ARG A 43 -0.44 7.47 10.73
N SER A 44 -1.59 7.88 11.24
CA SER A 44 -2.91 7.42 10.76
C SER A 44 -3.60 8.61 10.12
N ASP A 45 -3.87 8.52 8.83
CA ASP A 45 -4.46 9.62 8.06
C ASP A 45 -5.97 9.47 7.92
N ALA A 46 -6.49 8.28 8.09
CA ALA A 46 -7.90 7.98 7.93
C ALA A 46 -8.43 7.15 9.09
N VAL A 47 -9.65 7.42 9.51
CA VAL A 47 -10.37 6.64 10.52
C VAL A 47 -11.86 6.67 10.22
N THR A 48 -12.55 5.56 10.48
CA THR A 48 -14.00 5.46 10.41
C THR A 48 -14.52 4.42 11.39
N GLY A 49 -15.70 4.68 11.96
CA GLY A 49 -16.48 3.69 12.70
C GLY A 49 -17.43 2.94 11.78
N VAL A 50 -18.09 1.93 12.33
CA VAL A 50 -19.11 1.13 11.66
C VAL A 50 -20.46 1.47 12.27
N ALA A 51 -21.43 1.89 11.45
CA ALA A 51 -22.76 2.20 11.92
C ALA A 51 -23.39 1.02 12.66
N GLY A 52 -23.99 1.27 13.82
CA GLY A 52 -24.59 0.23 14.66
C GLY A 52 -23.62 -0.67 15.43
N SER A 53 -22.31 -0.33 15.44
CA SER A 53 -21.32 -1.06 16.23
C SER A 53 -20.44 -0.11 17.04
N ASP A 54 -20.44 -0.27 18.36
CA ASP A 54 -19.59 0.51 19.26
C ASP A 54 -18.17 -0.05 19.38
N HIS A 55 -17.90 -1.16 18.73
CA HIS A 55 -16.64 -1.91 18.91
C HIS A 55 -15.82 -2.03 17.62
N THR A 56 -16.42 -1.73 16.46
CA THR A 56 -15.76 -1.94 15.16
C THR A 56 -15.33 -0.62 14.54
N TYR A 57 -14.02 -0.53 14.27
CA TYR A 57 -13.41 0.64 13.64
C TYR A 57 -12.40 0.21 12.60
N TYR A 58 -12.14 1.10 11.65
CA TYR A 58 -11.06 0.97 10.69
C TYR A 58 -10.17 2.19 10.74
N PHE A 59 -8.87 1.99 10.53
CA PHE A 59 -7.97 3.11 10.23
C PHE A 59 -7.08 2.80 9.03
N GLY A 60 -6.70 3.86 8.33
CA GLY A 60 -5.70 3.82 7.27
C GLY A 60 -4.39 4.37 7.78
N SER A 61 -3.32 3.59 7.66
CA SER A 61 -1.99 4.00 8.11
C SER A 61 -1.12 4.51 6.97
N THR A 62 -0.10 5.27 7.30
CA THR A 62 0.93 5.66 6.38
C THR A 62 1.88 4.49 6.16
N GLY A 63 1.86 3.93 4.96
CA GLY A 63 2.71 2.81 4.56
C GLY A 63 2.27 1.43 5.05
N GLY A 64 1.18 1.31 5.82
CA GLY A 64 0.74 0.05 6.43
C GLY A 64 -0.66 -0.40 6.06
N GLY A 65 -1.27 0.17 5.02
CA GLY A 65 -2.59 -0.26 4.54
C GLY A 65 -3.74 0.05 5.50
N VAL A 66 -4.78 -0.79 5.46
CA VAL A 66 -6.00 -0.67 6.26
C VAL A 66 -5.99 -1.67 7.41
N TRP A 67 -6.32 -1.18 8.60
CA TRP A 67 -6.41 -1.97 9.84
C TRP A 67 -7.83 -1.93 10.38
N LYS A 68 -8.24 -3.02 11.01
CA LYS A 68 -9.56 -3.18 11.61
C LYS A 68 -9.45 -3.66 13.04
N THR A 69 -10.27 -3.09 13.92
CA THR A 69 -10.57 -3.62 15.25
C THR A 69 -12.03 -4.05 15.33
N VAL A 70 -12.33 -5.01 16.22
CA VAL A 70 -13.69 -5.44 16.58
C VAL A 70 -13.88 -5.47 18.08
N ASP A 71 -12.95 -4.88 18.83
CA ASP A 71 -12.87 -4.89 20.28
C ASP A 71 -12.55 -3.49 20.85
N SER A 72 -13.08 -2.44 20.22
CA SER A 72 -12.90 -1.03 20.62
C SER A 72 -11.44 -0.57 20.63
N GLY A 73 -10.59 -1.17 19.76
CA GLY A 73 -9.19 -0.76 19.63
C GLY A 73 -8.21 -1.49 20.52
N ASN A 74 -8.65 -2.50 21.30
CA ASN A 74 -7.72 -3.30 22.12
C ASN A 74 -6.79 -4.13 21.25
N THR A 75 -7.30 -4.68 20.14
CA THR A 75 -6.49 -5.36 19.14
C THR A 75 -6.79 -4.84 17.73
N TRP A 76 -5.77 -4.86 16.89
CA TRP A 76 -5.86 -4.41 15.51
C TRP A 76 -5.29 -5.47 14.56
N LYS A 77 -6.00 -5.72 13.47
CA LYS A 77 -5.59 -6.67 12.44
C LYS A 77 -5.49 -5.94 11.10
N SER A 78 -4.40 -6.14 10.37
CA SER A 78 -4.33 -5.72 8.97
C SER A 78 -5.36 -6.49 8.16
N VAL A 79 -6.14 -5.75 7.35
CA VAL A 79 -7.18 -6.32 6.49
C VAL A 79 -6.93 -6.04 5.01
N SER A 80 -5.86 -5.33 4.68
CA SER A 80 -5.47 -5.07 3.29
C SER A 80 -4.28 -5.87 2.82
N ASP A 81 -3.58 -6.60 3.73
CA ASP A 81 -2.42 -7.41 3.38
C ASP A 81 -2.80 -8.49 2.36
N GLY A 82 -1.95 -8.66 1.34
CA GLY A 82 -2.20 -9.58 0.24
C GLY A 82 -3.05 -9.00 -0.90
N PHE A 83 -3.70 -7.85 -0.71
CA PHE A 83 -4.48 -7.15 -1.75
C PHE A 83 -3.79 -5.86 -2.17
N PHE A 84 -3.51 -4.98 -1.22
CA PHE A 84 -2.80 -3.73 -1.43
C PHE A 84 -2.13 -3.28 -0.14
N GLY A 85 -1.14 -2.41 -0.29
CA GLY A 85 -0.42 -1.77 0.82
C GLY A 85 -0.27 -0.28 0.58
N GLY A 86 0.72 0.30 1.23
CA GLY A 86 1.05 1.70 1.10
C GLY A 86 0.22 2.60 2.00
N SER A 87 0.23 3.88 1.69
CA SER A 87 -0.43 4.90 2.49
C SER A 87 -1.90 5.02 2.12
N ILE A 88 -2.75 5.17 3.13
CA ILE A 88 -4.21 5.28 3.01
C ILE A 88 -4.65 6.64 3.56
N GLY A 89 -5.17 7.49 2.69
CA GLY A 89 -5.63 8.84 3.04
C GLY A 89 -7.11 8.93 3.40
N ALA A 90 -7.91 7.93 2.99
CA ALA A 90 -9.33 7.87 3.30
C ALA A 90 -9.82 6.44 3.49
N VAL A 91 -10.69 6.22 4.46
CA VAL A 91 -11.46 4.98 4.64
C VAL A 91 -12.89 5.37 4.94
N ALA A 92 -13.85 4.67 4.33
CA ALA A 92 -15.28 4.88 4.56
C ALA A 92 -16.00 3.54 4.61
N VAL A 93 -16.95 3.40 5.53
CA VAL A 93 -17.87 2.26 5.64
C VAL A 93 -19.27 2.74 5.27
N SER A 94 -20.00 1.94 4.52
CA SER A 94 -21.39 2.26 4.16
C SER A 94 -22.29 2.15 5.40
N GLU A 95 -23.21 3.12 5.54
CA GLU A 95 -24.22 3.11 6.60
C GLU A 95 -25.34 2.11 6.29
N SER A 96 -25.72 1.97 5.01
CA SER A 96 -26.78 1.07 4.57
C SER A 96 -26.36 -0.40 4.47
N ASP A 97 -25.06 -0.65 4.30
CA ASP A 97 -24.48 -2.00 4.26
C ASP A 97 -23.07 -1.95 4.82
N THR A 98 -22.92 -2.30 6.09
CA THR A 98 -21.64 -2.23 6.79
C THR A 98 -20.60 -3.25 6.32
N SER A 99 -20.97 -4.17 5.42
CA SER A 99 -20.01 -5.04 4.74
C SER A 99 -19.25 -4.30 3.64
N VAL A 100 -19.78 -3.18 3.14
CA VAL A 100 -19.14 -2.38 2.09
C VAL A 100 -18.22 -1.34 2.70
N VAL A 101 -16.93 -1.46 2.34
CA VAL A 101 -15.86 -0.56 2.78
C VAL A 101 -15.07 -0.07 1.58
N TYR A 102 -14.75 1.21 1.56
CA TYR A 102 -13.87 1.82 0.56
C TYR A 102 -12.60 2.34 1.21
N ALA A 103 -11.46 2.16 0.53
CA ALA A 103 -10.17 2.68 0.94
C ALA A 103 -9.53 3.47 -0.22
N GLY A 104 -9.10 4.68 0.07
CA GLY A 104 -8.43 5.57 -0.87
C GLY A 104 -6.95 5.69 -0.55
N GLY A 105 -6.12 5.44 -1.57
CA GLY A 105 -4.67 5.45 -1.43
C GLY A 105 -4.06 6.85 -1.37
N GLY A 106 -2.91 6.97 -0.72
CA GLY A 106 -2.09 8.18 -0.59
C GLY A 106 -2.34 9.00 0.66
N GLU A 107 -1.31 9.63 1.20
CA GLU A 107 -1.41 10.50 2.37
C GLU A 107 -2.13 11.80 2.03
N LYS A 108 -3.05 12.24 2.88
CA LYS A 108 -3.73 13.55 2.73
C LYS A 108 -3.08 14.71 3.46
N THR A 109 -2.00 14.45 4.18
CA THR A 109 -1.30 15.47 4.98
C THR A 109 -0.50 16.42 4.11
N VAL A 110 -0.43 17.70 4.51
CA VAL A 110 0.43 18.70 3.86
C VAL A 110 1.84 18.60 4.44
N ARG A 111 2.71 17.86 3.77
CA ARG A 111 4.11 17.63 4.17
C ARG A 111 5.01 17.49 2.96
N GLY A 112 6.32 17.65 3.17
CA GLY A 112 7.32 17.46 2.12
C GLY A 112 7.62 16.00 1.76
N ASN A 113 7.22 15.05 2.59
CA ASN A 113 7.52 13.62 2.42
C ASN A 113 6.26 12.74 2.48
N VAL A 114 5.22 13.10 1.75
CA VAL A 114 4.00 12.31 1.63
C VAL A 114 4.16 11.18 0.62
N SER A 115 3.61 10.02 0.94
CA SER A 115 3.60 8.86 0.05
C SER A 115 2.30 8.83 -0.75
N PHE A 116 2.43 8.59 -2.04
CA PHE A 116 1.27 8.43 -2.92
C PHE A 116 0.67 7.02 -2.83
N GLY A 117 -0.59 6.91 -3.24
CA GLY A 117 -1.32 5.65 -3.36
C GLY A 117 -1.66 5.33 -4.81
N TYR A 118 -2.55 4.35 -4.98
CA TYR A 118 -2.92 3.78 -6.27
C TYR A 118 -4.44 3.64 -6.40
N GLY A 119 -5.15 4.78 -6.34
CA GLY A 119 -6.59 4.83 -6.55
C GLY A 119 -7.43 4.37 -5.36
N VAL A 120 -8.60 3.83 -5.67
CA VAL A 120 -9.62 3.43 -4.70
C VAL A 120 -9.83 1.92 -4.74
N TRP A 121 -9.97 1.33 -3.57
CA TRP A 121 -10.27 -0.08 -3.34
C TRP A 121 -11.61 -0.24 -2.65
N LYS A 122 -12.33 -1.32 -2.97
CA LYS A 122 -13.63 -1.66 -2.40
C LYS A 122 -13.61 -3.06 -1.83
N SER A 123 -14.17 -3.22 -0.63
CA SER A 123 -14.53 -4.49 -0.04
C SER A 123 -16.05 -4.61 0.03
N LYS A 124 -16.56 -5.82 -0.12
CA LYS A 124 -18.00 -6.17 0.02
C LYS A 124 -18.23 -7.16 1.16
N ASP A 125 -17.19 -7.44 1.96
CA ASP A 125 -17.17 -8.46 3.00
C ASP A 125 -16.48 -7.97 4.28
N ALA A 126 -16.65 -6.67 4.56
CA ALA A 126 -16.11 -5.99 5.74
C ALA A 126 -14.58 -6.10 5.86
N GLY A 127 -13.88 -6.04 4.73
CA GLY A 127 -12.42 -6.02 4.66
C GLY A 127 -11.76 -7.38 4.57
N LYS A 128 -12.50 -8.48 4.35
CA LYS A 128 -11.90 -9.81 4.17
C LYS A 128 -11.26 -9.97 2.81
N SER A 129 -11.85 -9.35 1.78
CA SER A 129 -11.30 -9.28 0.43
C SER A 129 -11.48 -7.87 -0.16
N TRP A 130 -10.68 -7.54 -1.16
CA TRP A 130 -10.67 -6.23 -1.79
C TRP A 130 -10.53 -6.32 -3.30
N GLU A 131 -11.26 -5.47 -4.00
CA GLU A 131 -11.19 -5.28 -5.44
C GLU A 131 -10.87 -3.82 -5.78
N ARG A 132 -10.27 -3.58 -6.93
CA ARG A 132 -10.05 -2.21 -7.40
C ARG A 132 -11.37 -1.58 -7.80
N ALA A 133 -11.63 -0.37 -7.27
CA ALA A 133 -12.84 0.40 -7.58
C ALA A 133 -12.60 1.53 -8.60
N GLY A 134 -11.33 1.77 -8.98
CA GLY A 134 -10.96 2.74 -10.00
C GLY A 134 -10.06 3.86 -9.51
N LEU A 135 -10.01 4.95 -10.30
CA LEU A 135 -9.12 6.09 -10.08
C LEU A 135 -7.63 5.71 -9.98
N ASP A 136 -7.18 4.72 -10.76
CA ASP A 136 -5.83 4.13 -10.71
C ASP A 136 -4.70 5.14 -10.87
N LYS A 137 -4.96 6.26 -11.56
CA LYS A 137 -4.00 7.35 -11.75
C LYS A 137 -4.00 8.37 -10.61
N SER A 138 -5.00 8.32 -9.72
CA SER A 138 -5.08 9.22 -8.57
C SER A 138 -4.10 8.77 -7.50
N ARG A 139 -3.20 9.68 -7.14
CA ARG A 139 -2.14 9.42 -6.17
C ARG A 139 -2.54 9.74 -4.74
N PHE A 140 -3.51 10.63 -4.57
CA PHE A 140 -3.92 11.11 -3.26
C PHE A 140 -5.45 11.17 -3.19
N ILE A 141 -6.04 10.32 -2.35
CA ILE A 141 -7.47 10.30 -2.06
C ILE A 141 -7.64 10.78 -0.63
N ALA A 142 -7.96 12.07 -0.49
CA ALA A 142 -8.01 12.73 0.81
C ALA A 142 -9.31 12.46 1.58
N ARG A 143 -10.38 12.12 0.88
CA ARG A 143 -11.69 11.89 1.49
C ARG A 143 -12.54 10.99 0.59
N LEU A 144 -13.34 10.13 1.24
CA LEU A 144 -14.40 9.34 0.63
C LEU A 144 -15.68 9.56 1.42
N ARG A 145 -16.81 9.68 0.70
CA ARG A 145 -18.14 9.70 1.28
C ARG A 145 -19.03 8.76 0.48
N ILE A 146 -19.61 7.79 1.17
CA ILE A 146 -20.55 6.85 0.57
C ILE A 146 -21.96 7.43 0.73
N HIS A 147 -22.77 7.29 -0.30
CA HIS A 147 -24.18 7.72 -0.22
C HIS A 147 -24.91 6.91 0.86
N PRO A 148 -25.70 7.54 1.75
CA PRO A 148 -26.27 6.87 2.93
C PRO A 148 -27.11 5.63 2.62
N SER A 149 -27.86 5.65 1.51
CA SER A 149 -28.77 4.57 1.12
C SER A 149 -28.33 3.78 -0.12
N ASN A 150 -27.20 4.12 -0.74
CA ASN A 150 -26.67 3.41 -1.91
C ASN A 150 -25.17 3.22 -1.78
N PRO A 151 -24.69 2.02 -1.40
CA PRO A 151 -23.27 1.77 -1.17
C PRO A 151 -22.40 1.80 -2.44
N ASP A 152 -23.01 1.84 -3.63
CA ASP A 152 -22.29 1.92 -4.90
C ASP A 152 -22.03 3.36 -5.37
N VAL A 153 -22.63 4.35 -4.72
CA VAL A 153 -22.43 5.77 -5.00
C VAL A 153 -21.44 6.37 -4.00
N VAL A 154 -20.31 6.85 -4.51
CA VAL A 154 -19.20 7.38 -3.70
C VAL A 154 -18.73 8.72 -4.26
N TYR A 155 -18.47 9.65 -3.36
CA TYR A 155 -17.95 10.99 -3.65
C TYR A 155 -16.54 11.17 -3.09
#